data_30ffcb2de3afa1ed2939cd77e9430eb8
#
_entry.id   30ffcb2de3afa1ed2939cd77e9430eb8
#
_cell.length_a   1.000
_cell.length_b   1.000
_cell.length_c   1.000
_cell.angle_alpha   90.00
_cell.angle_beta   90.00
_cell.angle_gamma   90.00
#
_symmetry.space_group_name_H-M   'P 1'
#
loop_
_entity.id
_entity.type
_entity.pdbx_description
1 polymer ?
#
loop_
_entity_poly.entity_id
_entity_poly.type
_entity_poly.pdbx_seq_one_letter_code
_entity_poly.pdbx_strand_id
1 'polypeptide(L)'
;LFRASLAKPGSLVSWHDEVELAKRYLSIEQYRLGERLQLDWVISGIPDDLPIPQLTLQPLLENALLYGIAPRIEGGVVKVEADYEGGEFILCVSNPYDEVASRQTSNGTQQALVNIGARITALFGPHASLSVERRDGRHYTCLRYPCARLTQEARAI
;
A
#
# COMPACT_ATOMS: atom_id res chain seq x y z
N LEU A 1 12.27 11.88 12.80
CA LEU A 1 11.34 12.77 12.12
C LEU A 1 11.97 13.52 10.98
N PHE A 2 13.08 14.19 11.24
CA PHE A 2 13.80 14.89 10.18
C PHE A 2 14.40 13.94 9.14
N ARG A 3 14.74 12.73 9.54
CA ARG A 3 15.26 11.71 8.62
C ARG A 3 14.23 11.29 7.57
N ALA A 4 12.97 11.18 7.96
CA ALA A 4 11.90 10.80 7.02
C ALA A 4 11.69 11.87 5.97
N SER A 5 11.75 13.17 6.33
CA SER A 5 11.58 14.27 5.40
C SER A 5 12.80 14.50 4.50
N LEU A 6 13.97 14.02 4.90
CA LEU A 6 15.20 14.13 4.13
C LEU A 6 15.51 12.91 3.28
N ALA A 7 14.76 11.81 3.48
CA ALA A 7 14.93 10.59 2.69
C ALA A 7 14.52 10.85 1.23
N LYS A 8 15.30 10.34 0.30
CA LYS A 8 14.97 10.45 -1.14
C LYS A 8 13.71 9.63 -1.43
N PRO A 9 12.82 10.12 -2.31
CA PRO A 9 11.67 9.31 -2.74
C PRO A 9 12.13 7.94 -3.25
N GLY A 10 11.50 6.88 -2.74
CA GLY A 10 11.84 5.54 -3.12
C GLY A 10 12.95 4.89 -2.31
N SER A 11 13.54 5.60 -1.33
CA SER A 11 14.49 4.99 -0.39
C SER A 11 13.79 3.90 0.42
N LEU A 12 14.53 2.85 0.75
CA LEU A 12 13.99 1.76 1.58
C LEU A 12 13.85 2.21 3.03
N VAL A 13 12.68 1.91 3.60
CA VAL A 13 12.39 2.10 5.02
C VAL A 13 11.88 0.77 5.57
N SER A 14 11.70 0.70 6.89
CA SER A 14 11.14 -0.49 7.50
C SER A 14 9.63 -0.57 7.30
N TRP A 15 9.12 -1.79 7.20
CA TRP A 15 7.67 -2.03 7.18
C TRP A 15 6.98 -1.38 8.38
N HIS A 16 7.60 -1.48 9.56
CA HIS A 16 7.04 -0.88 10.77
C HIS A 16 6.83 0.63 10.59
N ASP A 17 7.84 1.35 10.10
CA ASP A 17 7.75 2.80 9.92
C ASP A 17 6.73 3.18 8.85
N GLU A 18 6.67 2.41 7.78
CA GLU A 18 5.71 2.64 6.70
C GLU A 18 4.26 2.48 7.19
N VAL A 19 4.00 1.45 7.99
CA VAL A 19 2.68 1.21 8.58
C VAL A 19 2.31 2.32 9.57
N GLU A 20 3.26 2.74 10.41
CA GLU A 20 2.99 3.81 11.37
C GLU A 20 2.65 5.13 10.67
N LEU A 21 3.36 5.46 9.60
CA LEU A 21 3.06 6.64 8.78
C LEU A 21 1.67 6.53 8.14
N ALA A 22 1.34 5.37 7.61
CA ALA A 22 0.03 5.11 7.00
C ALA A 22 -1.10 5.23 8.02
N LYS A 23 -0.89 4.72 9.22
CA LYS A 23 -1.89 4.82 10.30
C LYS A 23 -2.16 6.25 10.72
N ARG A 24 -1.12 7.10 10.74
CA ARG A 24 -1.28 8.54 11.01
C ARG A 24 -2.13 9.21 9.94
N TYR A 25 -1.85 8.92 8.69
CA TYR A 25 -2.66 9.42 7.57
C TYR A 25 -4.12 8.98 7.71
N LEU A 26 -4.34 7.69 7.95
CA LEU A 26 -5.69 7.15 8.07
C LEU A 26 -6.46 7.69 9.27
N SER A 27 -5.79 8.00 10.37
CA SER A 27 -6.47 8.57 11.54
C SER A 27 -7.03 9.95 11.23
N ILE A 28 -6.33 10.75 10.44
CA ILE A 28 -6.82 12.05 9.98
C ILE A 28 -8.02 11.86 9.06
N GLU A 29 -7.93 10.94 8.11
CA GLU A 29 -9.02 10.67 7.18
C GLU A 29 -10.23 10.06 7.88
N GLN A 30 -10.03 9.22 8.87
CA GLN A 30 -11.10 8.63 9.65
C GLN A 30 -11.85 9.67 10.47
N TYR A 31 -11.15 10.67 10.99
CA TYR A 31 -11.78 11.80 11.64
C TYR A 31 -12.69 12.56 10.67
N ARG A 32 -12.23 12.77 9.44
CA ARG A 32 -12.98 13.50 8.40
C ARG A 32 -14.17 12.69 7.87
N LEU A 33 -13.98 11.39 7.66
CA LEU A 33 -14.97 10.51 7.02
C LEU A 33 -15.90 9.82 8.04
N GLY A 34 -15.49 9.75 9.30
CA GLY A 34 -16.27 9.12 10.35
C GLY A 34 -16.51 7.64 10.11
N GLU A 35 -17.72 7.19 10.35
CA GLU A 35 -18.10 5.77 10.22
C GLU A 35 -18.11 5.28 8.78
N ARG A 36 -18.05 6.18 7.80
CA ARG A 36 -17.97 5.79 6.39
C ARG A 36 -16.69 5.04 6.08
N LEU A 37 -15.61 5.32 6.80
CA LEU A 37 -14.35 4.61 6.60
C LEU A 37 -14.19 3.54 7.68
N GLN A 38 -14.24 2.29 7.25
CA GLN A 38 -13.91 1.14 8.08
C GLN A 38 -12.60 0.56 7.57
N LEU A 39 -11.72 0.19 8.50
CA LEU A 39 -10.39 -0.33 8.18
C LEU A 39 -10.28 -1.76 8.68
N ASP A 40 -9.72 -2.61 7.84
CA ASP A 40 -9.46 -4.01 8.18
C ASP A 40 -8.01 -4.33 7.85
N TRP A 41 -7.20 -4.52 8.87
CA TRP A 41 -5.79 -4.85 8.74
C TRP A 41 -5.59 -6.36 8.96
N VAL A 42 -5.17 -7.07 7.91
CA VAL A 42 -4.88 -8.50 7.97
C VAL A 42 -3.41 -8.67 7.62
N ILE A 43 -2.58 -8.67 8.65
CA ILE A 43 -1.12 -8.74 8.51
C ILE A 43 -0.63 -10.02 9.18
N SER A 44 0.11 -10.82 8.43
CA SER A 44 0.56 -12.14 8.88
C SER A 44 2.07 -12.27 8.69
N GLY A 45 2.78 -12.40 9.80
CA GLY A 45 4.19 -12.77 9.81
C GLY A 45 5.16 -11.82 9.13
N ILE A 46 4.83 -10.52 9.11
CA ILE A 46 5.73 -9.53 8.49
C ILE A 46 6.75 -9.07 9.53
N PRO A 47 8.06 -9.24 9.27
CA PRO A 47 9.07 -8.67 10.14
C PRO A 47 8.99 -7.14 10.16
N ASP A 48 9.18 -6.54 11.33
CA ASP A 48 9.14 -5.07 11.46
C ASP A 48 10.17 -4.37 10.58
N ASP A 49 11.30 -5.02 10.35
CA ASP A 49 12.42 -4.48 9.57
C ASP A 49 12.38 -4.86 8.09
N LEU A 50 11.28 -5.46 7.62
CA LEU A 50 11.15 -5.79 6.19
C LEU A 50 11.31 -4.52 5.36
N PRO A 51 12.19 -4.50 4.36
CA PRO A 51 12.40 -3.31 3.55
C PRO A 51 11.24 -3.05 2.59
N ILE A 52 10.78 -1.81 2.58
CA ILE A 52 9.74 -1.34 1.66
C ILE A 52 10.13 0.05 1.17
N PRO A 53 9.91 0.37 -0.12
CA PRO A 53 10.17 1.72 -0.57
C PRO A 53 9.29 2.73 0.16
N GLN A 54 9.89 3.82 0.58
CA GLN A 54 9.17 4.90 1.26
C GLN A 54 8.02 5.39 0.39
N LEU A 55 6.88 5.71 1.01
CA LEU A 55 5.68 6.20 0.33
C LEU A 55 5.14 5.20 -0.70
N THR A 56 5.04 3.94 -0.29
CA THR A 56 4.39 2.89 -1.07
C THR A 56 2.97 2.65 -0.55
N LEU A 57 2.83 2.44 0.74
CA LEU A 57 1.54 2.09 1.35
C LEU A 57 0.57 3.27 1.33
N GLN A 58 1.03 4.47 1.67
CA GLN A 58 0.15 5.63 1.74
C GLN A 58 -0.53 5.95 0.41
N PRO A 59 0.16 6.00 -0.74
CA PRO A 59 -0.52 6.22 -2.02
C PRO A 59 -1.55 5.14 -2.37
N LEU A 60 -1.31 3.90 -1.98
CA LEU A 60 -2.30 2.82 -2.17
C LEU A 60 -3.56 3.09 -1.35
N LEU A 61 -3.39 3.58 -0.13
CA LEU A 61 -4.50 3.93 0.74
C LEU A 61 -5.24 5.18 0.25
N GLU A 62 -4.51 6.19 -0.20
CA GLU A 62 -5.11 7.39 -0.80
C GLU A 62 -5.99 7.01 -1.98
N ASN A 63 -5.49 6.13 -2.83
CA ASN A 63 -6.23 5.61 -3.98
C ASN A 63 -7.50 4.89 -3.54
N ALA A 64 -7.40 4.02 -2.53
CA ALA A 64 -8.54 3.27 -2.01
C ALA A 64 -9.63 4.18 -1.43
N LEU A 65 -9.23 5.24 -0.72
CA LEU A 65 -10.17 6.20 -0.17
C LEU A 65 -10.84 7.03 -1.25
N LEU A 66 -10.06 7.49 -2.22
CA LEU A 66 -10.58 8.35 -3.30
C LEU A 66 -11.60 7.62 -4.16
N TYR A 67 -11.32 6.37 -4.49
CA TYR A 67 -12.18 5.59 -5.39
C TYR A 67 -13.23 4.75 -4.69
N GLY A 68 -12.92 4.30 -3.47
CA GLY A 68 -13.78 3.34 -2.79
C GLY A 68 -14.68 3.95 -1.71
N ILE A 69 -14.27 5.03 -1.08
CA ILE A 69 -14.97 5.57 0.08
C ILE A 69 -15.59 6.94 -0.21
N ALA A 70 -14.81 7.88 -0.74
CA ALA A 70 -15.25 9.24 -0.98
C ALA A 70 -16.51 9.35 -1.84
N PRO A 71 -16.65 8.56 -2.94
CA PRO A 71 -17.85 8.64 -3.78
C PRO A 71 -19.08 7.95 -3.21
N ARG A 72 -18.95 7.22 -2.11
CA ARG A 72 -20.04 6.40 -1.57
C ARG A 72 -20.57 7.01 -0.28
N ILE A 73 -21.87 7.29 -0.24
CA ILE A 73 -22.55 7.85 0.96
C ILE A 73 -22.42 6.89 2.14
N GLU A 74 -22.61 5.59 1.90
CA GLU A 74 -22.49 4.56 2.91
C GLU A 74 -21.03 4.21 3.26
N GLY A 75 -20.07 4.69 2.47
CA GLY A 75 -18.67 4.36 2.66
C GLY A 75 -18.38 2.90 2.40
N GLY A 76 -17.49 2.32 3.17
CA GLY A 76 -17.13 0.92 3.06
C GLY A 76 -15.85 0.56 3.80
N VAL A 77 -15.41 -0.66 3.59
CA VAL A 77 -14.21 -1.22 4.21
C VAL A 77 -13.03 -1.10 3.27
N VAL A 78 -11.95 -0.49 3.75
CA VAL A 78 -10.63 -0.58 3.11
C VAL A 78 -9.86 -1.67 3.83
N LYS A 79 -9.43 -2.67 3.10
CA LYS A 79 -8.72 -3.81 3.66
C LYS A 79 -7.27 -3.78 3.24
N VAL A 80 -6.37 -3.91 4.21
CA VAL A 80 -4.93 -4.00 3.97
C VAL A 80 -4.49 -5.41 4.35
N GLU A 81 -4.06 -6.17 3.37
CA GLU A 81 -3.57 -7.52 3.56
C GLU A 81 -2.09 -7.57 3.24
N ALA A 82 -1.29 -8.11 4.14
CA ALA A 82 0.14 -8.25 3.90
C ALA A 82 0.63 -9.58 4.43
N ASP A 83 1.52 -10.21 3.67
CA ASP A 83 2.10 -11.50 4.00
C ASP A 83 3.55 -11.54 3.54
N TYR A 84 4.36 -12.30 4.25
CA TYR A 84 5.75 -12.55 3.91
C TYR A 84 6.05 -14.03 4.10
N GLU A 85 6.24 -14.74 3.01
CA GLU A 85 6.45 -16.18 3.03
C GLU A 85 7.42 -16.58 1.93
N GLY A 86 8.38 -17.42 2.27
CA GLY A 86 9.34 -17.92 1.29
C GLY A 86 10.23 -16.86 0.69
N GLY A 87 10.48 -15.78 1.41
CA GLY A 87 11.29 -14.66 0.89
C GLY A 87 10.53 -13.73 -0.03
N GLU A 88 9.21 -13.87 -0.13
CA GLU A 88 8.37 -13.01 -0.97
C GLU A 88 7.41 -12.20 -0.11
N PHE A 89 7.40 -10.89 -0.33
CA PHE A 89 6.46 -9.97 0.30
C PHE A 89 5.29 -9.69 -0.64
N ILE A 90 4.08 -9.78 -0.10
CA ILE A 90 2.84 -9.50 -0.84
C ILE A 90 2.03 -8.51 -0.02
N LEU A 91 1.60 -7.43 -0.67
CA LEU A 91 0.75 -6.40 -0.06
C LEU A 91 -0.42 -6.11 -0.98
N CYS A 92 -1.64 -6.26 -0.46
CA CYS A 92 -2.86 -5.94 -1.20
C CYS A 92 -3.68 -4.92 -0.42
N VAL A 93 -4.08 -3.86 -1.09
CA VAL A 93 -5.05 -2.89 -0.57
C VAL A 93 -6.30 -3.00 -1.41
N SER A 94 -7.45 -3.18 -0.78
CA SER A 94 -8.71 -3.32 -1.50
C SER A 94 -9.78 -2.39 -0.95
N ASN A 95 -10.73 -2.06 -1.83
CA ASN A 95 -11.81 -1.13 -1.52
C ASN A 95 -13.06 -1.52 -2.30
N PRO A 96 -14.25 -1.05 -1.89
CA PRO A 96 -15.44 -1.19 -2.70
C PRO A 96 -15.25 -0.54 -4.06
N TYR A 97 -15.82 -1.11 -5.08
CA TYR A 97 -15.69 -0.62 -6.44
C TYR A 97 -17.07 -0.40 -7.07
N ASP A 98 -17.24 0.78 -7.68
CA ASP A 98 -18.41 1.15 -8.43
C ASP A 98 -17.95 1.74 -9.76
N GLU A 99 -18.36 1.15 -10.88
CA GLU A 99 -17.98 1.60 -12.22
C GLU A 99 -18.35 3.05 -12.49
N VAL A 100 -19.52 3.48 -12.02
CA VAL A 100 -19.98 4.86 -12.26
C VAL A 100 -19.08 5.86 -11.54
N ALA A 101 -18.73 5.58 -10.30
CA ALA A 101 -17.86 6.43 -9.51
C ALA A 101 -16.43 6.45 -10.08
N SER A 102 -15.96 5.31 -10.61
CA SER A 102 -14.59 5.20 -11.12
C SER A 102 -14.33 6.04 -12.36
N ARG A 103 -15.37 6.36 -13.12
CA ARG A 103 -15.24 7.19 -14.34
C ARG A 103 -14.93 8.66 -14.05
N GLN A 104 -15.10 9.09 -12.80
CA GLN A 104 -14.85 10.47 -12.38
C GLN A 104 -13.44 10.68 -11.84
N THR A 105 -12.58 9.69 -11.97
CA THR A 105 -11.30 9.67 -11.27
C THR A 105 -10.19 10.38 -12.04
N SER A 106 -9.32 11.07 -11.31
CA SER A 106 -8.21 11.81 -11.88
C SER A 106 -7.06 10.89 -12.29
N ASN A 107 -6.34 11.28 -13.34
CA ASN A 107 -5.18 10.54 -13.83
C ASN A 107 -3.99 10.53 -12.85
N GLY A 108 -4.01 11.40 -11.82
CA GLY A 108 -2.90 11.52 -10.88
C GLY A 108 -2.64 10.26 -10.06
N THR A 109 -3.69 9.55 -9.65
CA THR A 109 -3.54 8.32 -8.87
C THR A 109 -3.05 7.16 -9.71
N GLN A 110 -3.42 7.09 -10.98
CA GLN A 110 -2.88 6.09 -11.90
C GLN A 110 -1.38 6.28 -12.10
N GLN A 111 -0.92 7.52 -12.18
CA GLN A 111 0.50 7.80 -12.30
C GLN A 111 1.26 7.39 -11.05
N ALA A 112 0.68 7.57 -9.88
CA ALA A 112 1.28 7.12 -8.62
C ALA A 112 1.47 5.60 -8.60
N LEU A 113 0.50 4.84 -9.08
CA LEU A 113 0.60 3.38 -9.16
C LEU A 113 1.68 2.94 -10.15
N VAL A 114 1.76 3.59 -11.31
CA VAL A 114 2.81 3.32 -12.30
C VAL A 114 4.18 3.58 -11.68
N ASN A 115 4.33 4.66 -10.94
CA ASN A 115 5.59 5.01 -10.28
C ASN A 115 5.98 3.98 -9.22
N ILE A 116 5.03 3.49 -8.44
CA ILE A 116 5.29 2.43 -7.45
C ILE A 116 5.76 1.16 -8.14
N GLY A 117 5.07 0.74 -9.20
CA GLY A 117 5.45 -0.45 -9.96
C GLY A 117 6.86 -0.36 -10.52
N ALA A 118 7.20 0.78 -11.13
CA ALA A 118 8.54 1.01 -11.66
C ALA A 118 9.60 1.00 -10.55
N ARG A 119 9.28 1.58 -9.42
CA ARG A 119 10.20 1.66 -8.28
C ARG A 119 10.52 0.29 -7.69
N ILE A 120 9.50 -0.56 -7.47
CA ILE A 120 9.74 -1.89 -6.91
C ILE A 120 10.48 -2.78 -7.91
N THR A 121 10.24 -2.61 -9.20
CA THR A 121 11.00 -3.34 -10.23
C THR A 121 12.46 -2.92 -10.23
N ALA A 122 12.73 -1.62 -10.11
CA ALA A 122 14.09 -1.10 -10.07
C ALA A 122 14.86 -1.59 -8.84
N LEU A 123 14.18 -1.70 -7.68
CA LEU A 123 14.82 -2.08 -6.43
C LEU A 123 14.93 -3.58 -6.22
N PHE A 124 13.94 -4.35 -6.67
CA PHE A 124 13.81 -5.78 -6.34
C PHE A 124 13.89 -6.69 -7.56
N GLY A 125 13.99 -6.14 -8.76
CA GLY A 125 14.19 -6.91 -9.97
C GLY A 125 12.93 -7.28 -10.73
N PRO A 126 13.06 -8.11 -11.77
CA PRO A 126 11.96 -8.39 -12.71
C PRO A 126 10.84 -9.24 -12.11
N HIS A 127 11.05 -9.85 -10.95
CA HIS A 127 10.01 -10.62 -10.29
C HIS A 127 9.11 -9.74 -9.41
N ALA A 128 9.43 -8.45 -9.27
CA ALA A 128 8.55 -7.50 -8.62
C ALA A 128 7.40 -7.13 -9.54
N SER A 129 6.20 -7.00 -9.00
CA SER A 129 5.02 -6.66 -9.81
C SER A 129 4.00 -5.87 -8.99
N LEU A 130 3.27 -5.03 -9.70
CA LEU A 130 2.08 -4.36 -9.21
C LEU A 130 0.93 -4.75 -10.11
N SER A 131 -0.16 -5.24 -9.55
CA SER A 131 -1.32 -5.66 -10.31
C SER A 131 -2.59 -5.04 -9.78
N VAL A 132 -3.56 -4.86 -10.67
CA VAL A 132 -4.88 -4.33 -10.35
C VAL A 132 -5.90 -5.35 -10.81
N GLU A 133 -6.84 -5.69 -9.93
CA GLU A 133 -7.90 -6.65 -10.23
C GLU A 133 -9.22 -6.15 -9.67
N ARG A 134 -10.28 -6.38 -10.39
CA ARG A 134 -11.65 -6.06 -9.96
C ARG A 134 -12.47 -7.32 -9.98
N ARG A 135 -13.09 -7.63 -8.84
CA ARG A 135 -13.93 -8.81 -8.73
C ARG A 135 -14.90 -8.64 -7.57
N ASP A 136 -16.10 -9.16 -7.74
CA ASP A 136 -17.12 -9.23 -6.67
C ASP A 136 -17.38 -7.86 -6.01
N GLY A 137 -17.40 -6.80 -6.83
CA GLY A 137 -17.66 -5.44 -6.35
C GLY A 137 -16.52 -4.80 -5.60
N ARG A 138 -15.33 -5.37 -5.65
CA ARG A 138 -14.15 -4.81 -5.00
C ARG A 138 -13.01 -4.63 -5.98
N HIS A 139 -12.21 -3.62 -5.71
CA HIS A 139 -11.00 -3.30 -6.44
C HIS A 139 -9.80 -3.65 -5.57
N TYR A 140 -8.88 -4.43 -6.12
CA TYR A 140 -7.67 -4.88 -5.45
C TYR A 140 -6.46 -4.30 -6.16
N THR A 141 -5.59 -3.66 -5.40
CA THR A 141 -4.27 -3.25 -5.88
C THR A 141 -3.24 -4.03 -5.07
N CYS A 142 -2.50 -4.89 -5.74
CA CYS A 142 -1.56 -5.80 -5.09
C CYS A 142 -0.16 -5.59 -5.61
N LEU A 143 0.81 -5.57 -4.73
CA LEU A 143 2.21 -5.58 -5.11
C LEU A 143 2.90 -6.78 -4.47
N ARG A 144 3.94 -7.26 -5.15
CA ARG A 144 4.77 -8.34 -4.64
C ARG A 144 6.20 -8.13 -5.08
N TYR A 145 7.11 -8.52 -4.24
CA TYR A 145 8.52 -8.54 -4.60
C TYR A 145 9.29 -9.52 -3.71
N PRO A 146 10.35 -10.14 -4.25
CA PRO A 146 11.24 -10.95 -3.42
C PRO A 146 12.15 -10.03 -2.62
N CYS A 147 12.36 -10.32 -1.36
CA CYS A 147 13.35 -9.62 -0.56
C CYS A 147 13.84 -10.51 0.57
N ALA A 148 15.15 -10.46 0.82
CA ALA A 148 15.73 -11.12 1.96
C ALA A 148 15.53 -10.23 3.19
N ARG A 149 15.37 -10.85 4.36
CA ARG A 149 15.35 -10.11 5.61
C ARG A 149 16.74 -9.51 5.86
N LEU A 150 16.78 -8.28 6.36
CA LEU A 150 18.04 -7.60 6.67
C LEU A 150 18.93 -8.44 7.58
N THR A 151 18.32 -9.13 8.55
CA THR A 151 19.04 -10.01 9.47
C THR A 151 19.65 -11.23 8.79
N GLN A 152 19.05 -11.71 7.70
CA GLN A 152 19.55 -12.84 6.93
C GLN A 152 20.72 -12.42 6.04
N GLU A 153 20.66 -11.24 5.45
CA GLU A 153 21.77 -10.68 4.67
C GLU A 153 23.01 -10.50 5.55
N ALA A 154 22.84 -10.00 6.75
CA ALA A 154 23.94 -9.87 7.71
C ALA A 154 24.57 -11.21 8.08
N ARG A 155 23.81 -12.30 8.08
CA ARG A 155 24.29 -13.65 8.35
C ARG A 155 25.01 -14.29 7.16
N ALA A 156 24.68 -13.86 5.96
CA ALA A 156 25.28 -14.40 4.74
C ALA A 156 26.68 -13.84 4.47
N ILE A 157 27.06 -12.78 5.16
CA ILE A 157 28.38 -12.18 5.09
C ILE A 157 29.27 -12.73 6.20
#